data_298005b837132cf5373bb01d988aed0b
#
_entry.id   298005b837132cf5373bb01d988aed0b
#
_cell.length_a   1.000
_cell.length_b   1.000
_cell.length_c   1.000
_cell.angle_alpha   90.00
_cell.angle_beta   90.00
_cell.angle_gamma   90.00
#
_symmetry.space_group_name_H-M   'P 1'
#
loop_
_entity.id
_entity.type
_entity.pdbx_description
1 polymer ?
#
loop_
_entity_poly.entity_id
_entity_poly.type
_entity_poly.pdbx_seq_one_letter_code
_entity_poly.pdbx_strand_id
1 'polypeptide(L)'
;GKTCRIRIGEIIDVSFPDRMKLPPLGKFRIVGIEHEVHRDGHYSNSFVGVPDGTVHIPVPDVKRPLALPELATVKENNDDKGQGRVKVAFDWQKNGKTTNWIRVQTPNAGVSGAVPKNRGWVFVPEVGDQVMVSYEHGNPDRPYVTGSVFHSGSGKGGDKDNKVKSIITRSGNAIVFDDETGSIVITDQTGKQLIMLDGTDAITVMAKK
;
A
#
# COMPACT_ATOMS: atom_id res chain seq x y z
N GLY A 1 -11.61 -34.45 -24.91
CA GLY A 1 -11.61 -34.32 -26.38
C GLY A 1 -10.23 -34.58 -26.98
N LYS A 2 -10.18 -34.77 -28.28
CA LYS A 2 -8.94 -35.06 -29.03
C LYS A 2 -8.66 -34.06 -30.18
N THR A 3 -9.41 -32.98 -30.25
CA THR A 3 -9.22 -31.94 -31.27
C THR A 3 -8.76 -30.64 -30.64
N CYS A 4 -7.69 -30.05 -31.19
CA CYS A 4 -7.16 -28.75 -30.76
C CYS A 4 -7.93 -27.57 -31.39
N ARG A 5 -8.98 -27.80 -32.15
CA ARG A 5 -9.72 -26.75 -32.86
C ARG A 5 -10.82 -26.11 -32.06
N ILE A 6 -11.19 -26.70 -30.91
CA ILE A 6 -12.25 -26.19 -30.03
C ILE A 6 -11.79 -24.88 -29.37
N ARG A 7 -12.65 -23.86 -29.37
CA ARG A 7 -12.37 -22.53 -28.81
C ARG A 7 -13.46 -22.09 -27.85
N ILE A 8 -13.11 -21.24 -26.91
CA ILE A 8 -14.07 -20.57 -26.01
C ILE A 8 -15.04 -19.74 -26.86
N GLY A 9 -16.32 -19.82 -26.54
CA GLY A 9 -17.41 -19.15 -27.25
C GLY A 9 -18.04 -19.98 -28.38
N GLU A 10 -17.39 -21.05 -28.86
CA GLU A 10 -17.97 -21.95 -29.87
C GLU A 10 -19.15 -22.75 -29.29
N ILE A 11 -20.11 -23.05 -30.16
CA ILE A 11 -21.24 -23.93 -29.88
C ILE A 11 -20.92 -25.30 -30.45
N ILE A 12 -20.96 -26.30 -29.60
CA ILE A 12 -20.77 -27.71 -29.96
C ILE A 12 -22.02 -28.51 -29.70
N ASP A 13 -22.28 -29.51 -30.48
CA ASP A 13 -23.32 -30.51 -30.26
C ASP A 13 -22.70 -31.71 -29.54
N VAL A 14 -23.23 -32.04 -28.37
CA VAL A 14 -22.69 -33.08 -27.49
C VAL A 14 -23.67 -34.27 -27.51
N SER A 15 -23.17 -35.40 -27.98
CA SER A 15 -23.92 -36.66 -28.00
C SER A 15 -23.14 -37.79 -27.33
N PHE A 16 -23.84 -38.77 -26.89
CA PHE A 16 -23.23 -40.04 -26.43
C PHE A 16 -22.86 -40.93 -27.60
N PRO A 17 -21.84 -41.78 -27.46
CA PRO A 17 -21.55 -42.80 -28.45
C PRO A 17 -22.78 -43.69 -28.73
N ASP A 18 -23.02 -44.03 -29.96
CA ASP A 18 -24.20 -44.82 -30.43
C ASP A 18 -24.43 -46.12 -29.63
N ARG A 19 -23.35 -46.73 -29.13
CA ARG A 19 -23.40 -47.93 -28.28
C ARG A 19 -24.18 -47.72 -26.96
N MET A 20 -24.31 -46.50 -26.48
CA MET A 20 -24.99 -46.18 -25.21
C MET A 20 -26.50 -46.01 -25.38
N LYS A 21 -26.98 -45.82 -26.62
CA LYS A 21 -28.42 -45.61 -26.92
C LYS A 21 -29.10 -44.54 -26.05
N LEU A 22 -28.33 -43.51 -25.63
CA LEU A 22 -28.82 -42.38 -24.84
C LEU A 22 -29.18 -41.23 -25.77
N PRO A 23 -30.15 -40.37 -25.41
CA PRO A 23 -30.48 -39.20 -26.20
C PRO A 23 -29.28 -38.21 -26.21
N PRO A 24 -29.11 -37.41 -27.27
CA PRO A 24 -28.07 -36.41 -27.32
C PRO A 24 -28.23 -35.39 -26.17
N LEU A 25 -27.12 -34.91 -25.64
CA LEU A 25 -27.13 -33.88 -24.61
C LEU A 25 -27.53 -32.51 -25.16
N GLY A 26 -27.37 -32.29 -26.45
CA GLY A 26 -27.74 -31.08 -27.15
C GLY A 26 -26.57 -30.09 -27.33
N LYS A 27 -26.93 -28.83 -27.58
CA LYS A 27 -25.97 -27.78 -27.92
C LYS A 27 -25.45 -27.07 -26.68
N PHE A 28 -24.13 -26.95 -26.58
CA PHE A 28 -23.45 -26.28 -25.49
C PHE A 28 -22.48 -25.23 -26.02
N ARG A 29 -22.46 -24.06 -25.39
CA ARG A 29 -21.47 -23.03 -25.60
C ARG A 29 -20.29 -23.26 -24.67
N ILE A 30 -19.07 -23.31 -25.21
CA ILE A 30 -17.86 -23.53 -24.44
C ILE A 30 -17.49 -22.25 -23.68
N VAL A 31 -17.38 -22.37 -22.35
CA VAL A 31 -17.01 -21.27 -21.44
C VAL A 31 -15.64 -21.45 -20.82
N GLY A 32 -15.09 -22.66 -20.87
CA GLY A 32 -13.75 -22.95 -20.41
C GLY A 32 -13.17 -24.14 -21.18
N ILE A 33 -11.86 -24.12 -21.43
CA ILE A 33 -11.15 -25.21 -22.07
C ILE A 33 -9.73 -25.32 -21.53
N GLU A 34 -9.29 -26.56 -21.33
CA GLU A 34 -7.92 -26.90 -20.95
C GLU A 34 -7.35 -27.83 -22.02
N HIS A 35 -6.20 -27.49 -22.55
CA HIS A 35 -5.45 -28.27 -23.52
C HIS A 35 -4.22 -28.87 -22.86
N GLU A 36 -4.08 -30.20 -22.95
CA GLU A 36 -2.94 -30.91 -22.38
C GLU A 36 -2.18 -31.63 -23.46
N VAL A 37 -0.86 -31.41 -23.50
CA VAL A 37 0.07 -32.09 -24.38
C VAL A 37 1.12 -32.80 -23.56
N HIS A 38 1.17 -34.11 -23.66
CA HIS A 38 2.13 -34.93 -22.96
C HIS A 38 3.46 -35.03 -23.75
N ARG A 39 4.52 -35.41 -23.02
CA ARG A 39 5.89 -35.52 -23.60
C ARG A 39 6.00 -36.58 -24.71
N ASP A 40 5.13 -37.55 -24.73
CA ASP A 40 5.02 -38.59 -25.77
C ASP A 40 4.23 -38.15 -27.01
N GLY A 41 3.84 -36.86 -27.04
CA GLY A 41 3.03 -36.29 -28.14
C GLY A 41 1.54 -36.58 -28.04
N HIS A 42 1.10 -37.24 -26.96
CA HIS A 42 -0.33 -37.44 -26.74
C HIS A 42 -1.01 -36.12 -26.39
N TYR A 43 -2.11 -35.83 -27.07
CA TYR A 43 -2.92 -34.63 -26.86
C TYR A 43 -4.29 -35.00 -26.31
N SER A 44 -4.70 -34.27 -25.29
CA SER A 44 -6.07 -34.31 -24.77
C SER A 44 -6.60 -32.91 -24.49
N ASN A 45 -7.91 -32.76 -24.39
CA ASN A 45 -8.52 -31.56 -23.85
C ASN A 45 -9.74 -31.91 -22.99
N SER A 46 -10.00 -31.05 -22.02
CA SER A 46 -11.24 -30.98 -21.28
C SER A 46 -11.89 -29.61 -21.49
N PHE A 47 -13.21 -29.54 -21.45
CA PHE A 47 -13.93 -28.30 -21.61
C PHE A 47 -15.14 -28.24 -20.68
N VAL A 48 -15.51 -27.00 -20.33
CA VAL A 48 -16.74 -26.70 -19.62
C VAL A 48 -17.69 -26.01 -20.59
N GLY A 49 -18.89 -26.54 -20.74
CA GLY A 49 -19.92 -25.98 -21.59
C GLY A 49 -21.18 -25.64 -20.79
N VAL A 50 -21.86 -24.58 -21.19
CA VAL A 50 -23.21 -24.23 -20.70
C VAL A 50 -24.21 -24.46 -21.82
N PRO A 51 -25.49 -24.84 -21.55
CA PRO A 51 -26.51 -24.98 -22.58
C PRO A 51 -26.58 -23.72 -23.45
N ASP A 52 -26.69 -23.85 -24.76
CA ASP A 52 -26.66 -22.73 -25.72
C ASP A 52 -27.73 -21.66 -25.43
N GLY A 53 -28.86 -22.05 -24.84
CA GLY A 53 -29.93 -21.14 -24.39
C GLY A 53 -29.64 -20.40 -23.08
N THR A 54 -28.45 -20.54 -22.48
CA THR A 54 -28.11 -19.86 -21.23
C THR A 54 -27.90 -18.37 -21.44
N VAL A 55 -28.75 -17.54 -20.82
CA VAL A 55 -28.74 -16.08 -20.98
C VAL A 55 -27.57 -15.41 -20.25
N HIS A 56 -27.06 -16.05 -19.21
CA HIS A 56 -25.94 -15.51 -18.42
C HIS A 56 -24.73 -16.45 -18.48
N ILE A 57 -23.58 -15.93 -18.90
CA ILE A 57 -22.32 -16.64 -18.79
C ILE A 57 -21.98 -16.80 -17.31
N PRO A 58 -21.57 -17.99 -16.84
CA PRO A 58 -21.13 -18.17 -15.45
C PRO A 58 -20.01 -17.17 -15.14
N VAL A 59 -20.22 -16.38 -14.08
CA VAL A 59 -19.18 -15.48 -13.59
C VAL A 59 -18.09 -16.35 -12.96
N PRO A 60 -16.83 -16.26 -13.40
CA PRO A 60 -15.76 -17.01 -12.78
C PRO A 60 -15.63 -16.63 -11.30
N ASP A 61 -15.44 -17.61 -10.43
CA ASP A 61 -15.14 -17.39 -9.01
C ASP A 61 -13.71 -16.84 -8.86
N VAL A 62 -13.54 -15.58 -9.20
CA VAL A 62 -12.26 -14.89 -9.08
C VAL A 62 -12.23 -14.18 -7.72
N LYS A 63 -11.40 -14.66 -6.83
CA LYS A 63 -11.12 -13.96 -5.57
C LYS A 63 -10.39 -12.65 -5.90
N ARG A 64 -10.92 -11.55 -5.40
CA ARG A 64 -10.24 -10.25 -5.52
C ARG A 64 -8.90 -10.30 -4.78
N PRO A 65 -7.81 -9.77 -5.35
CA PRO A 65 -6.56 -9.69 -4.62
C PRO A 65 -6.75 -8.84 -3.35
N LEU A 66 -6.20 -9.32 -2.26
CA LEU A 66 -6.22 -8.67 -0.95
C LEU A 66 -4.79 -8.30 -0.58
N ALA A 67 -4.53 -7.01 -0.42
CA ALA A 67 -3.25 -6.51 0.07
C ALA A 67 -3.31 -6.28 1.58
N LEU A 68 -2.29 -6.75 2.29
CA LEU A 68 -2.09 -6.53 3.72
C LEU A 68 -1.10 -5.38 3.93
N PRO A 69 -1.11 -4.72 5.11
CA PRO A 69 -0.12 -3.70 5.43
C PRO A 69 1.32 -4.22 5.31
N GLU A 70 2.19 -3.43 4.69
CA GLU A 70 3.59 -3.77 4.45
C GLU A 70 4.51 -2.58 4.73
N LEU A 71 5.77 -2.87 5.08
CA LEU A 71 6.82 -1.87 5.19
C LEU A 71 7.34 -1.49 3.80
N ALA A 72 7.65 -0.20 3.64
CA ALA A 72 8.26 0.33 2.43
C ALA A 72 9.21 1.47 2.77
N THR A 73 10.09 1.81 1.84
CA THR A 73 11.03 2.92 1.96
C THR A 73 10.60 4.09 1.07
N VAL A 74 10.56 5.30 1.60
CA VAL A 74 10.27 6.51 0.84
C VAL A 74 11.40 6.77 -0.16
N LYS A 75 11.04 6.98 -1.42
CA LYS A 75 11.96 7.27 -2.53
C LYS A 75 11.83 8.69 -3.06
N GLU A 76 10.63 9.25 -3.01
CA GLU A 76 10.36 10.62 -3.41
C GLU A 76 9.30 11.23 -2.48
N ASN A 77 9.50 12.47 -2.06
CA ASN A 77 8.56 13.24 -1.24
C ASN A 77 8.29 14.67 -1.76
N ASN A 78 8.87 15.02 -2.90
CA ASN A 78 8.65 16.32 -3.55
C ASN A 78 7.49 16.21 -4.56
N ASP A 79 6.27 16.15 -4.05
CA ASP A 79 5.04 16.09 -4.85
C ASP A 79 4.79 17.42 -5.59
N ASP A 80 4.85 17.39 -6.92
CA ASP A 80 4.62 18.54 -7.80
C ASP A 80 3.25 19.23 -7.64
N LYS A 81 2.25 18.48 -7.14
CA LYS A 81 0.92 19.02 -6.81
C LYS A 81 0.79 19.59 -5.40
N GLY A 82 1.85 19.50 -4.59
CA GLY A 82 1.85 20.01 -3.21
C GLY A 82 0.80 19.38 -2.29
N GLN A 83 0.47 18.10 -2.51
CA GLN A 83 -0.55 17.37 -1.73
C GLN A 83 0.05 16.53 -0.58
N GLY A 84 1.35 16.66 -0.32
CA GLY A 84 2.06 15.91 0.73
C GLY A 84 2.10 14.41 0.48
N ARG A 85 2.10 13.99 -0.79
CA ARG A 85 2.20 12.59 -1.19
C ARG A 85 3.65 12.15 -1.29
N VAL A 86 3.86 10.85 -1.21
CA VAL A 86 5.19 10.22 -1.37
C VAL A 86 5.13 9.10 -2.40
N LYS A 87 6.30 8.76 -2.98
CA LYS A 87 6.50 7.50 -3.67
C LYS A 87 7.35 6.60 -2.81
N VAL A 88 6.96 5.35 -2.68
CA VAL A 88 7.67 4.36 -1.86
C VAL A 88 8.08 3.16 -2.71
N ALA A 89 9.11 2.45 -2.25
CA ALA A 89 9.50 1.16 -2.78
C ALA A 89 9.34 0.10 -1.69
N PHE A 90 8.64 -0.98 -2.02
CA PHE A 90 8.56 -2.17 -1.19
C PHE A 90 9.82 -3.02 -1.38
N ASP A 91 10.20 -3.81 -0.39
CA ASP A 91 11.42 -4.64 -0.44
C ASP A 91 11.42 -5.68 -1.57
N TRP A 92 10.25 -6.14 -1.98
CA TRP A 92 10.09 -7.06 -3.10
C TRP A 92 10.18 -6.39 -4.48
N GLN A 93 10.06 -5.05 -4.56
CA GLN A 93 10.19 -4.32 -5.82
C GLN A 93 11.66 -4.26 -6.25
N LYS A 94 11.94 -4.73 -7.46
CA LYS A 94 13.30 -4.74 -8.05
C LYS A 94 13.45 -3.61 -9.08
N ASN A 95 14.71 -3.34 -9.44
CA ASN A 95 15.08 -2.44 -10.54
C ASN A 95 14.61 -0.98 -10.33
N GLY A 96 14.64 -0.49 -9.09
CA GLY A 96 14.32 0.90 -8.77
C GLY A 96 12.85 1.29 -8.98
N LYS A 97 11.95 0.31 -9.10
CA LYS A 97 10.51 0.59 -9.21
C LYS A 97 9.95 1.14 -7.91
N THR A 98 9.00 2.06 -8.05
CA THR A 98 8.29 2.69 -6.93
C THR A 98 6.79 2.64 -7.17
N THR A 99 6.02 2.97 -6.17
CA THR A 99 4.59 3.27 -6.33
C THR A 99 4.39 4.55 -7.15
N ASN A 100 3.16 4.79 -7.58
CA ASN A 100 2.72 6.14 -7.91
C ASN A 100 2.71 7.01 -6.64
N TRP A 101 2.39 8.32 -6.77
CA TRP A 101 2.19 9.21 -5.64
C TRP A 101 1.04 8.73 -4.76
N ILE A 102 1.33 8.34 -3.52
CA ILE A 102 0.35 7.86 -2.54
C ILE A 102 0.23 8.85 -1.38
N ARG A 103 -0.96 8.92 -0.80
CA ARG A 103 -1.27 9.84 0.31
C ARG A 103 -0.58 9.40 1.60
N VAL A 104 -0.26 10.37 2.44
CA VAL A 104 0.25 10.15 3.80
C VAL A 104 -0.86 10.52 4.79
N GLN A 105 -1.18 9.60 5.70
CA GLN A 105 -2.10 9.86 6.79
C GLN A 105 -1.44 10.80 7.81
N THR A 106 -2.22 11.73 8.35
CA THR A 106 -1.82 12.64 9.40
C THR A 106 -2.93 12.73 10.45
N PRO A 107 -2.64 13.03 11.72
CA PRO A 107 -3.66 13.12 12.75
C PRO A 107 -4.76 14.13 12.45
N ASN A 108 -4.44 15.21 11.74
CA ASN A 108 -5.41 16.21 11.34
C ASN A 108 -4.95 16.92 10.06
N ALA A 109 -5.85 17.01 9.08
CA ALA A 109 -5.62 17.70 7.82
C ALA A 109 -6.90 18.36 7.31
N GLY A 110 -6.78 19.56 6.77
CA GLY A 110 -7.94 20.23 6.20
C GLY A 110 -7.72 21.69 5.87
N VAL A 111 -8.83 22.39 5.78
CA VAL A 111 -8.90 23.84 5.57
C VAL A 111 -9.96 24.47 6.48
N SER A 112 -9.90 25.77 6.65
CA SER A 112 -10.96 26.56 7.28
C SER A 112 -11.03 27.94 6.63
N GLY A 113 -12.06 28.72 6.95
CA GLY A 113 -12.17 30.08 6.43
C GLY A 113 -10.98 30.97 6.77
N ALA A 114 -10.40 30.81 7.96
CA ALA A 114 -9.21 31.56 8.40
C ALA A 114 -7.89 30.95 7.89
N VAL A 115 -7.87 29.64 7.62
CA VAL A 115 -6.67 28.91 7.16
C VAL A 115 -7.03 28.11 5.90
N PRO A 116 -6.91 28.72 4.72
CA PRO A 116 -7.40 28.13 3.47
C PRO A 116 -6.52 27.00 2.91
N LYS A 117 -5.33 26.78 3.50
CA LYS A 117 -4.40 25.70 3.10
C LYS A 117 -3.66 25.14 4.32
N ASN A 118 -3.38 23.85 4.30
CA ASN A 118 -2.47 23.17 5.25
C ASN A 118 -2.87 23.33 6.73
N ARG A 119 -4.15 23.41 7.05
CA ARG A 119 -4.59 23.36 8.44
C ARG A 119 -4.42 21.94 8.96
N GLY A 120 -3.69 21.79 10.06
CA GLY A 120 -3.41 20.51 10.71
C GLY A 120 -1.92 20.23 10.84
N TRP A 121 -1.54 18.96 10.78
CA TRP A 121 -0.16 18.50 10.93
C TRP A 121 0.45 18.20 9.57
N VAL A 122 1.47 18.97 9.21
CA VAL A 122 2.20 18.79 7.94
C VAL A 122 3.57 18.21 8.24
N PHE A 123 3.63 16.88 8.32
CA PHE A 123 4.86 16.10 8.52
C PHE A 123 4.92 15.02 7.46
N VAL A 124 5.50 15.33 6.30
CA VAL A 124 5.70 14.38 5.21
C VAL A 124 6.98 13.60 5.49
N PRO A 125 6.97 12.26 5.42
CA PRO A 125 8.17 11.45 5.61
C PRO A 125 9.30 11.87 4.65
N GLU A 126 10.53 11.78 5.14
CA GLU A 126 11.72 12.12 4.34
C GLU A 126 12.15 10.95 3.44
N VAL A 127 12.89 11.26 2.39
CA VAL A 127 13.48 10.24 1.52
C VAL A 127 14.44 9.39 2.33
N GLY A 128 14.25 8.06 2.29
CA GLY A 128 15.00 7.09 3.09
C GLY A 128 14.24 6.60 4.31
N ASP A 129 13.18 7.29 4.76
CA ASP A 129 12.37 6.83 5.89
C ASP A 129 11.66 5.51 5.57
N GLN A 130 11.60 4.64 6.57
CA GLN A 130 10.77 3.45 6.52
C GLN A 130 9.35 3.79 6.97
N VAL A 131 8.37 3.40 6.17
CA VAL A 131 6.96 3.69 6.40
C VAL A 131 6.11 2.44 6.32
N MET A 132 5.00 2.43 7.07
CA MET A 132 3.97 1.42 6.95
C MET A 132 2.96 1.86 5.89
N VAL A 133 2.71 1.01 4.90
CA VAL A 133 1.71 1.21 3.85
C VAL A 133 0.52 0.30 4.13
N SER A 134 -0.66 0.88 4.14
CA SER A 134 -1.95 0.17 4.22
C SER A 134 -2.76 0.40 2.95
N TYR A 135 -3.87 -0.32 2.82
CA TYR A 135 -4.68 -0.33 1.60
C TYR A 135 -6.16 -0.14 1.93
N GLU A 136 -6.85 0.77 1.25
CA GLU A 136 -8.30 0.96 1.44
C GLU A 136 -9.04 -0.35 1.11
N HIS A 137 -9.72 -0.91 2.11
CA HIS A 137 -10.42 -2.20 2.00
C HIS A 137 -9.57 -3.36 1.46
N GLY A 138 -8.25 -3.32 1.70
CA GLY A 138 -7.31 -4.31 1.17
C GLY A 138 -7.12 -4.27 -0.34
N ASN A 139 -7.55 -3.21 -1.01
CA ASN A 139 -7.40 -3.06 -2.45
C ASN A 139 -5.97 -2.62 -2.80
N PRO A 140 -5.15 -3.45 -3.49
CA PRO A 140 -3.77 -3.12 -3.86
C PRO A 140 -3.62 -1.84 -4.70
N ASP A 141 -4.67 -1.40 -5.39
CA ASP A 141 -4.66 -0.18 -6.20
C ASP A 141 -4.90 1.10 -5.36
N ARG A 142 -5.15 0.95 -4.06
CA ARG A 142 -5.46 2.07 -3.15
C ARG A 142 -4.55 2.10 -1.93
N PRO A 143 -3.22 2.16 -2.13
CA PRO A 143 -2.25 2.28 -1.03
C PRO A 143 -2.25 3.68 -0.42
N TYR A 144 -1.93 3.75 0.87
CA TYR A 144 -1.63 4.98 1.59
C TYR A 144 -0.67 4.72 2.75
N VAL A 145 0.16 5.71 3.09
CA VAL A 145 1.09 5.62 4.22
C VAL A 145 0.34 5.95 5.52
N THR A 146 0.47 5.08 6.53
CA THR A 146 -0.13 5.26 7.85
C THR A 146 0.80 5.93 8.86
N GLY A 147 2.12 5.90 8.61
CA GLY A 147 3.13 6.51 9.46
C GLY A 147 4.52 5.98 9.19
N SER A 148 5.52 6.60 9.81
CA SER A 148 6.91 6.16 9.76
C SER A 148 7.23 5.21 10.91
N VAL A 149 8.25 4.37 10.71
CA VAL A 149 8.71 3.38 11.69
C VAL A 149 10.20 3.58 11.92
N PHE A 150 10.61 3.70 13.19
CA PHE A 150 12.01 3.68 13.53
C PHE A 150 12.61 2.27 13.31
N HIS A 151 13.83 2.23 12.82
CA HIS A 151 14.59 1.00 12.62
C HIS A 151 16.08 1.23 12.97
N SER A 152 16.88 0.17 13.00
CA SER A 152 18.28 0.23 13.44
C SER A 152 19.15 1.26 12.70
N GLY A 153 18.79 1.59 11.44
CA GLY A 153 19.50 2.59 10.62
C GLY A 153 19.04 4.04 10.84
N SER A 154 17.84 4.24 11.41
CA SER A 154 17.26 5.58 11.64
C SER A 154 17.27 6.01 13.11
N GLY A 155 17.82 5.20 14.00
CA GLY A 155 17.86 5.44 15.42
C GLY A 155 16.89 4.57 16.23
N LYS A 156 16.96 4.68 17.54
CA LYS A 156 16.23 3.79 18.46
C LYS A 156 14.76 4.20 18.67
N GLY A 157 14.35 5.39 18.22
CA GLY A 157 13.00 5.92 18.41
C GLY A 157 12.65 6.29 19.86
N GLY A 158 13.61 6.28 20.76
CA GLY A 158 13.44 6.61 22.16
C GLY A 158 14.67 6.27 22.99
N ASP A 159 14.68 6.68 24.25
CA ASP A 159 15.68 6.31 25.24
C ASP A 159 15.25 5.07 26.05
N LYS A 160 16.18 4.53 26.88
CA LYS A 160 15.98 3.30 27.63
C LYS A 160 14.78 3.36 28.58
N ASP A 161 14.57 4.50 29.22
CA ASP A 161 13.55 4.66 30.26
C ASP A 161 12.33 5.45 29.73
N ASN A 162 12.33 5.77 28.43
CA ASN A 162 11.27 6.53 27.75
C ASN A 162 10.96 7.89 28.41
N LYS A 163 11.99 8.56 28.92
CA LYS A 163 11.85 9.85 29.61
C LYS A 163 11.78 11.03 28.65
N VAL A 164 12.40 10.91 27.48
CA VAL A 164 12.47 11.99 26.49
C VAL A 164 11.48 11.76 25.37
N LYS A 165 10.65 12.77 25.07
CA LYS A 165 9.79 12.84 23.88
C LYS A 165 10.22 14.04 23.06
N SER A 166 10.19 13.90 21.73
CA SER A 166 10.64 14.99 20.87
C SER A 166 9.91 15.05 19.54
N ILE A 167 9.86 16.26 19.00
CA ILE A 167 9.55 16.53 17.60
C ILE A 167 10.80 17.19 17.02
N ILE A 168 11.46 16.53 16.04
CA ILE A 168 12.69 17.00 15.45
C ILE A 168 12.52 17.07 13.95
N THR A 169 12.82 18.21 13.35
CA THR A 169 12.77 18.41 11.90
C THR A 169 14.04 17.90 11.24
N ARG A 170 14.03 17.71 9.92
CA ARG A 170 15.20 17.29 9.13
C ARG A 170 16.43 18.19 9.36
N SER A 171 16.25 19.47 9.58
CA SER A 171 17.35 20.40 9.83
C SER A 171 17.82 20.44 11.28
N GLY A 172 17.13 19.73 12.20
CA GLY A 172 17.49 19.70 13.62
C GLY A 172 16.79 20.73 14.51
N ASN A 173 15.80 21.48 13.99
CA ASN A 173 14.93 22.26 14.89
C ASN A 173 14.12 21.29 15.74
N ALA A 174 14.00 21.54 17.05
CA ALA A 174 13.43 20.57 17.97
C ALA A 174 12.46 21.19 18.99
N ILE A 175 11.48 20.39 19.38
CA ILE A 175 10.71 20.53 20.62
C ILE A 175 10.96 19.26 21.41
N VAL A 176 11.51 19.39 22.61
CA VAL A 176 11.89 18.27 23.47
C VAL A 176 11.17 18.41 24.81
N PHE A 177 10.61 17.32 25.30
CA PHE A 177 10.00 17.16 26.61
C PHE A 177 10.86 16.15 27.37
N ASP A 178 11.31 16.51 28.54
CA ASP A 178 12.06 15.63 29.44
C ASP A 178 11.23 15.39 30.70
N ASP A 179 10.72 14.17 30.83
CA ASP A 179 9.88 13.78 31.98
C ASP A 179 10.69 13.58 33.29
N GLU A 180 12.01 13.44 33.23
CA GLU A 180 12.85 13.30 34.42
C GLU A 180 13.06 14.64 35.10
N THR A 181 13.34 15.66 34.30
CA THR A 181 13.57 17.02 34.85
C THR A 181 12.30 17.87 34.81
N GLY A 182 11.23 17.43 34.14
CA GLY A 182 10.02 18.22 33.92
C GLY A 182 10.24 19.37 32.92
N SER A 183 11.34 19.39 32.18
CA SER A 183 11.68 20.50 31.30
C SER A 183 11.09 20.39 29.93
N ILE A 184 10.87 21.56 29.28
CA ILE A 184 10.48 21.66 27.88
C ILE A 184 11.46 22.60 27.18
N VAL A 185 12.04 22.15 26.05
CA VAL A 185 12.99 22.93 25.28
C VAL A 185 12.50 23.06 23.85
N ILE A 186 12.44 24.30 23.35
CA ILE A 186 12.24 24.60 21.93
C ILE A 186 13.53 25.23 21.44
N THR A 187 14.18 24.62 20.44
CA THR A 187 15.49 25.08 19.98
C THR A 187 15.58 25.06 18.45
N ASP A 188 16.40 25.98 17.92
CA ASP A 188 16.82 25.94 16.52
C ASP A 188 17.89 24.85 16.31
N GLN A 189 18.20 24.57 15.06
CA GLN A 189 19.21 23.58 14.65
C GLN A 189 20.62 23.82 15.23
N THR A 190 20.95 25.05 15.60
CA THR A 190 22.27 25.41 16.11
C THR A 190 22.40 25.30 17.63
N GLY A 191 21.27 25.18 18.34
CA GLY A 191 21.21 25.25 19.80
C GLY A 191 21.55 26.63 20.40
N LYS A 192 21.69 27.64 19.56
CA LYS A 192 22.03 29.02 19.99
C LYS A 192 20.81 29.86 20.30
N GLN A 193 19.67 29.50 19.76
CA GLN A 193 18.39 30.15 20.00
C GLN A 193 17.45 29.11 20.65
N LEU A 194 17.02 29.36 21.87
CA LEU A 194 16.16 28.45 22.58
C LEU A 194 15.18 29.16 23.51
N ILE A 195 14.08 28.48 23.78
CA ILE A 195 13.15 28.74 24.88
C ILE A 195 13.14 27.50 25.74
N MET A 196 13.40 27.63 27.05
CA MET A 196 13.42 26.50 27.97
C MET A 196 12.53 26.82 29.16
N LEU A 197 11.65 25.90 29.50
CA LEU A 197 10.97 25.79 30.79
C LEU A 197 11.73 24.72 31.58
N ASP A 198 12.32 25.07 32.72
CA ASP A 198 13.27 24.19 33.42
C ASP A 198 12.61 23.17 34.34
N GLY A 199 11.28 23.17 34.41
CA GLY A 199 10.53 22.28 35.30
C GLY A 199 10.40 22.74 36.75
N THR A 200 10.97 23.92 37.05
CA THR A 200 10.85 24.55 38.37
C THR A 200 10.10 25.89 38.28
N ASP A 201 10.77 27.01 38.32
CA ASP A 201 10.13 28.33 38.30
C ASP A 201 10.69 29.28 37.21
N ALA A 202 11.62 28.82 36.38
CA ALA A 202 12.29 29.68 35.42
C ALA A 202 11.91 29.41 33.97
N ILE A 203 11.79 30.50 33.21
CA ILE A 203 11.74 30.49 31.75
C ILE A 203 13.00 31.17 31.23
N THR A 204 13.80 30.44 30.48
CA THR A 204 14.99 30.98 29.85
C THR A 204 14.73 31.23 28.37
N VAL A 205 14.99 32.44 27.89
CA VAL A 205 15.00 32.79 26.48
C VAL A 205 16.42 33.17 26.09
N MET A 206 17.02 32.45 25.17
CA MET A 206 18.39 32.68 24.73
C MET A 206 18.42 32.96 23.22
N ALA A 207 19.10 34.04 22.86
CA ALA A 207 19.45 34.38 21.48
C ALA A 207 20.92 34.76 21.45
N LYS A 208 21.77 33.88 20.94
CA LYS A 208 23.19 34.18 20.67
C LYS A 208 23.37 34.55 19.22
N LYS A 209 24.07 35.69 18.98
CA LYS A 209 24.55 36.06 17.66
C LYS A 209 25.65 35.12 17.17
#